data_e16e6e71e0de880af90f6a1e4d050c36
#
_entry.id   e16e6e71e0de880af90f6a1e4d050c36
#
_cell.length_a   1.000
_cell.length_b   1.000
_cell.length_c   1.000
_cell.angle_alpha   90.00
_cell.angle_beta   90.00
_cell.angle_gamma   90.00
#
_symmetry.space_group_name_H-M   'P 1'
#
loop_
_entity.id
_entity.type
_entity.pdbx_description
1 polymer ?
#
loop_
_entity_poly.entity_id
_entity_poly.type
_entity_poly.pdbx_seq_one_letter_code
_entity_poly.pdbx_strand_id
1 'polypeptide(L)'
;MHSLFSDGELLPSEIARRAQVLDHETIAITDHVDSSNLEAISKIIEAIDDINNNWDINVVPGAEITHAPAEVIDKLAKKSRKLGAEIILVHGETLAEPVVEGTNLAAVKSSNVDILAHPGLITLEEVEIAKNNNVSLEISARKGHCLANGHVASIATDIGVDLIINTDTHSPNDLITFKQAQKIGLGAGLTKDKAMEALVENPKKILEKCGFTY
;
A
#
# COMPACT_ATOMS: atom_id res chain seq x y z
N MET A 1 3.23 -1.49 5.03
CA MET A 1 3.47 -1.91 6.42
C MET A 1 4.09 -0.75 7.17
N HIS A 2 3.77 -0.59 8.46
CA HIS A 2 4.14 0.56 9.27
C HIS A 2 5.08 0.16 10.39
N SER A 3 6.14 0.93 10.57
CA SER A 3 7.13 0.72 11.61
C SER A 3 6.96 1.72 12.76
N LEU A 4 7.84 1.64 13.75
CA LEU A 4 7.86 2.60 14.85
C LEU A 4 8.23 4.04 14.42
N PHE A 5 8.53 4.28 13.14
CA PHE A 5 8.74 5.64 12.62
C PHE A 5 7.43 6.38 12.30
N SER A 6 6.30 5.66 12.33
CA SER A 6 4.95 6.24 12.39
C SER A 6 4.21 5.70 13.61
N ASP A 7 3.26 4.83 13.43
CA ASP A 7 2.38 4.29 14.48
C ASP A 7 2.41 2.75 14.57
N GLY A 8 3.34 2.10 13.87
CA GLY A 8 3.59 0.67 14.02
C GLY A 8 4.35 0.34 15.31
N GLU A 9 4.22 -0.90 15.76
CA GLU A 9 4.86 -1.40 16.99
C GLU A 9 6.28 -1.92 16.78
N LEU A 10 6.67 -2.22 15.53
CA LEU A 10 7.86 -2.99 15.20
C LEU A 10 8.97 -2.12 14.58
N LEU A 11 10.21 -2.50 14.85
CA LEU A 11 11.37 -2.02 14.10
C LEU A 11 11.33 -2.51 12.63
N PRO A 12 11.87 -1.78 11.65
CA PRO A 12 11.97 -2.26 10.27
C PRO A 12 12.58 -3.66 10.13
N SER A 13 13.64 -3.94 10.86
CA SER A 13 14.28 -5.26 10.87
C SER A 13 13.39 -6.36 11.46
N GLU A 14 12.59 -6.05 12.48
CA GLU A 14 11.65 -7.01 13.06
C GLU A 14 10.50 -7.30 12.10
N ILE A 15 9.97 -6.30 11.39
CA ILE A 15 8.97 -6.49 10.34
C ILE A 15 9.52 -7.44 9.27
N ALA A 16 10.70 -7.14 8.73
CA ALA A 16 11.34 -7.93 7.69
C ALA A 16 11.58 -9.39 8.15
N ARG A 17 12.09 -9.58 9.37
CA ARG A 17 12.33 -10.93 9.90
C ARG A 17 11.05 -11.72 10.07
N ARG A 18 9.98 -11.11 10.58
CA ARG A 18 8.67 -11.78 10.74
C ARG A 18 8.03 -12.09 9.40
N ALA A 19 8.13 -11.18 8.42
CA ALA A 19 7.64 -11.40 7.07
C ALA A 19 8.38 -12.58 6.41
N GLN A 20 9.70 -12.64 6.53
CA GLN A 20 10.50 -13.75 6.02
C GLN A 20 10.10 -15.11 6.62
N VAL A 21 9.77 -15.17 7.92
CA VAL A 21 9.27 -16.39 8.60
C VAL A 21 7.91 -16.84 8.06
N LEU A 22 7.14 -15.92 7.48
CA LEU A 22 5.84 -16.19 6.83
C LEU A 22 5.96 -16.39 5.31
N ASP A 23 7.19 -16.61 4.81
CA ASP A 23 7.51 -16.86 3.40
C ASP A 23 7.19 -15.67 2.47
N HIS A 24 7.28 -14.42 2.98
CA HIS A 24 7.27 -13.25 2.13
C HIS A 24 8.65 -13.09 1.46
N GLU A 25 8.65 -12.91 0.14
CA GLU A 25 9.87 -12.66 -0.65
C GLU A 25 10.20 -11.16 -0.71
N THR A 26 9.16 -10.33 -0.77
CA THR A 26 9.28 -8.87 -0.84
C THR A 26 8.20 -8.21 0.01
N ILE A 27 8.59 -7.18 0.74
CA ILE A 27 7.68 -6.32 1.49
C ILE A 27 8.00 -4.84 1.21
N ALA A 28 7.04 -3.95 1.44
CA ALA A 28 7.28 -2.51 1.46
C ALA A 28 7.03 -1.96 2.87
N ILE A 29 7.96 -1.14 3.36
CA ILE A 29 7.77 -0.35 4.58
C ILE A 29 7.34 1.05 4.14
N THR A 30 6.13 1.44 4.51
CA THR A 30 5.41 2.60 4.00
C THR A 30 4.82 3.40 5.14
N ASP A 31 5.68 3.84 6.07
CA ASP A 31 5.26 4.58 7.25
C ASP A 31 4.41 5.81 6.87
N HIS A 32 3.48 6.16 7.74
CA HIS A 32 2.64 7.34 7.57
C HIS A 32 3.46 8.62 7.54
N VAL A 33 3.22 9.45 6.52
CA VAL A 33 3.89 10.73 6.35
C VAL A 33 2.91 11.86 6.05
N ASP A 34 3.26 13.03 6.57
CA ASP A 34 2.70 14.30 6.18
C ASP A 34 3.81 15.37 6.01
N SER A 35 3.49 16.64 6.10
CA SER A 35 4.49 17.72 5.98
C SER A 35 5.47 17.78 7.15
N SER A 36 5.18 17.14 8.28
CA SER A 36 5.93 17.27 9.54
C SER A 36 6.99 16.20 9.76
N ASN A 37 6.91 15.04 9.06
CA ASN A 37 7.75 13.86 9.36
C ASN A 37 8.35 13.17 8.12
N LEU A 38 8.50 13.86 7.00
CA LEU A 38 9.07 13.30 5.77
C LEU A 38 10.49 12.73 5.95
N GLU A 39 11.23 13.14 6.99
CA GLU A 39 12.53 12.59 7.34
C GLU A 39 12.49 11.11 7.77
N ALA A 40 11.33 10.57 8.12
CA ALA A 40 11.14 9.14 8.39
C ALA A 40 11.59 8.28 7.21
N ILE A 41 11.38 8.74 5.97
CA ILE A 41 11.77 8.04 4.74
C ILE A 41 13.28 7.75 4.73
N SER A 42 14.11 8.73 5.08
CA SER A 42 15.57 8.55 5.09
C SER A 42 16.02 7.52 6.14
N LYS A 43 15.36 7.49 7.29
CA LYS A 43 15.65 6.52 8.36
C LYS A 43 15.25 5.10 7.96
N ILE A 44 14.13 4.99 7.24
CA ILE A 44 13.66 3.70 6.70
C ILE A 44 14.67 3.18 5.67
N ILE A 45 15.15 4.02 4.75
CA ILE A 45 16.14 3.64 3.73
C ILE A 45 17.42 3.11 4.39
N GLU A 46 17.95 3.82 5.38
CA GLU A 46 19.15 3.40 6.12
C GLU A 46 18.97 2.01 6.75
N ALA A 47 17.81 1.75 7.37
CA ALA A 47 17.50 0.45 7.94
C ALA A 47 17.33 -0.65 6.88
N ILE A 48 16.73 -0.32 5.74
CA ILE A 48 16.48 -1.24 4.63
C ILE A 48 17.80 -1.67 3.96
N ASP A 49 18.74 -0.77 3.79
CA ASP A 49 20.05 -1.08 3.20
C ASP A 49 20.77 -2.18 4.01
N ASP A 50 20.74 -2.11 5.33
CA ASP A 50 21.31 -3.16 6.19
C ASP A 50 20.58 -4.49 6.04
N ILE A 51 19.26 -4.47 5.90
CA ILE A 51 18.44 -5.68 5.75
C ILE A 51 18.71 -6.34 4.40
N ASN A 52 18.59 -5.60 3.31
CA ASN A 52 18.70 -6.10 1.95
C ASN A 52 20.11 -6.64 1.64
N ASN A 53 21.15 -6.10 2.29
CA ASN A 53 22.53 -6.57 2.13
C ASN A 53 22.83 -7.87 2.90
N ASN A 54 22.02 -8.26 3.89
CA ASN A 54 22.36 -9.34 4.81
C ASN A 54 21.30 -10.44 4.92
N TRP A 55 20.07 -10.22 4.45
CA TRP A 55 18.96 -11.17 4.60
C TRP A 55 18.35 -11.54 3.24
N ASP A 56 17.79 -12.72 3.17
CA ASP A 56 17.08 -13.23 1.98
C ASP A 56 15.60 -12.80 1.99
N ILE A 57 15.39 -11.50 1.95
CA ILE A 57 14.11 -10.83 1.76
C ILE A 57 14.38 -9.47 1.15
N ASN A 58 13.55 -9.06 0.19
CA ASN A 58 13.62 -7.72 -0.37
C ASN A 58 12.70 -6.78 0.42
N VAL A 59 13.23 -5.66 0.87
CA VAL A 59 12.46 -4.61 1.52
C VAL A 59 12.53 -3.36 0.69
N VAL A 60 11.37 -2.83 0.31
CA VAL A 60 11.23 -1.64 -0.54
C VAL A 60 10.87 -0.44 0.32
N PRO A 61 11.62 0.69 0.21
CA PRO A 61 11.28 1.90 0.93
C PRO A 61 10.08 2.59 0.28
N GLY A 62 9.10 2.93 1.07
CA GLY A 62 7.93 3.65 0.61
C GLY A 62 7.47 4.72 1.60
N ALA A 63 6.33 5.30 1.30
CA ALA A 63 5.65 6.25 2.18
C ALA A 63 4.14 6.16 1.95
N GLU A 64 3.36 6.28 3.02
CA GLU A 64 1.92 6.44 2.94
C GLU A 64 1.53 7.84 3.40
N ILE A 65 1.02 8.65 2.47
CA ILE A 65 0.53 10.00 2.77
C ILE A 65 -0.79 9.87 3.50
N THR A 66 -0.83 10.33 4.75
CA THR A 66 -1.94 10.07 5.66
C THR A 66 -2.51 11.37 6.23
N HIS A 67 -3.85 11.49 6.23
CA HIS A 67 -4.60 12.63 6.76
C HIS A 67 -4.12 14.02 6.29
N ALA A 68 -3.48 14.08 5.13
CA ALA A 68 -3.04 15.34 4.53
C ALA A 68 -4.21 16.04 3.80
N PRO A 69 -4.25 17.38 3.77
CA PRO A 69 -5.20 18.08 2.90
C PRO A 69 -5.05 17.63 1.43
N ALA A 70 -6.18 17.43 0.75
CA ALA A 70 -6.21 16.89 -0.62
C ALA A 70 -5.31 17.69 -1.60
N GLU A 71 -5.25 19.00 -1.45
CA GLU A 71 -4.48 19.92 -2.31
C GLU A 71 -2.96 19.75 -2.22
N VAL A 72 -2.47 19.10 -1.16
CA VAL A 72 -1.01 18.90 -0.98
C VAL A 72 -0.55 17.47 -1.24
N ILE A 73 -1.45 16.53 -1.51
CA ILE A 73 -1.12 15.11 -1.72
C ILE A 73 -0.07 14.93 -2.83
N ASP A 74 -0.30 15.49 -4.03
CA ASP A 74 0.67 15.39 -5.13
C ASP A 74 2.04 16.02 -4.80
N LYS A 75 2.04 17.14 -4.07
CA LYS A 75 3.28 17.78 -3.60
C LYS A 75 4.03 16.89 -2.60
N LEU A 76 3.31 16.22 -1.69
CA LEU A 76 3.91 15.31 -0.72
C LEU A 76 4.43 14.06 -1.42
N ALA A 77 3.68 13.48 -2.35
CA ALA A 77 4.11 12.35 -3.16
C ALA A 77 5.42 12.66 -3.92
N LYS A 78 5.51 13.81 -4.58
CA LYS A 78 6.74 14.27 -5.23
C LYS A 78 7.91 14.46 -4.27
N LYS A 79 7.66 14.97 -3.07
CA LYS A 79 8.71 15.13 -2.06
C LYS A 79 9.19 13.78 -1.54
N SER A 80 8.28 12.84 -1.26
CA SER A 80 8.60 11.50 -0.80
C SER A 80 9.45 10.75 -1.84
N ARG A 81 9.11 10.84 -3.13
CA ARG A 81 9.95 10.32 -4.23
C ARG A 81 11.37 10.89 -4.21
N LYS A 82 11.50 12.22 -4.06
CA LYS A 82 12.81 12.88 -4.02
C LYS A 82 13.65 12.49 -2.81
N LEU A 83 13.03 12.05 -1.73
CA LEU A 83 13.69 11.54 -0.54
C LEU A 83 14.05 10.05 -0.64
N GLY A 84 13.67 9.39 -1.75
CA GLY A 84 14.03 8.01 -2.04
C GLY A 84 12.92 6.99 -1.77
N ALA A 85 11.68 7.41 -1.47
CA ALA A 85 10.57 6.48 -1.44
C ALA A 85 10.29 5.94 -2.84
N GLU A 86 10.32 4.63 -3.00
CA GLU A 86 10.11 3.92 -4.27
C GLU A 86 8.65 3.55 -4.51
N ILE A 87 7.86 3.41 -3.45
CA ILE A 87 6.41 3.17 -3.53
C ILE A 87 5.70 4.25 -2.73
N ILE A 88 4.71 4.89 -3.35
CA ILE A 88 3.89 5.92 -2.71
C ILE A 88 2.45 5.45 -2.60
N LEU A 89 1.98 5.38 -1.36
CA LEU A 89 0.57 5.16 -1.04
C LEU A 89 -0.08 6.46 -0.60
N VAL A 90 -1.39 6.49 -0.71
CA VAL A 90 -2.25 7.48 -0.05
C VAL A 90 -3.28 6.73 0.77
N HIS A 91 -3.40 7.09 2.04
CA HIS A 91 -4.44 6.61 2.93
C HIS A 91 -5.80 7.11 2.44
N GLY A 92 -6.62 6.19 1.96
CA GLY A 92 -7.91 6.51 1.33
C GLY A 92 -9.02 6.79 2.34
N GLU A 93 -10.20 7.11 1.80
CA GLU A 93 -11.41 7.47 2.56
C GLU A 93 -12.07 6.23 3.17
N THR A 94 -11.33 5.50 4.00
CA THR A 94 -11.79 4.32 4.73
C THR A 94 -13.01 4.62 5.59
N LEU A 95 -13.83 3.59 5.84
CA LEU A 95 -14.99 3.71 6.76
C LEU A 95 -14.60 3.71 8.24
N ALA A 96 -13.35 3.37 8.54
CA ALA A 96 -12.88 3.19 9.91
C ALA A 96 -12.31 4.48 10.54
N GLU A 97 -11.93 5.46 9.74
CA GLU A 97 -11.23 6.66 10.17
C GLU A 97 -11.76 7.92 9.49
N PRO A 98 -11.65 9.11 10.14
CA PRO A 98 -12.19 10.36 9.63
C PRO A 98 -11.28 10.99 8.57
N VAL A 99 -11.16 10.38 7.40
CA VAL A 99 -10.40 10.94 6.27
C VAL A 99 -11.22 12.02 5.55
N VAL A 100 -10.55 13.08 5.12
CA VAL A 100 -11.21 14.20 4.42
C VAL A 100 -11.71 13.76 3.05
N GLU A 101 -12.97 14.09 2.74
CA GLU A 101 -13.57 13.89 1.42
C GLU A 101 -12.74 14.60 0.31
N GLY A 102 -12.56 13.91 -0.82
CA GLY A 102 -11.72 14.36 -1.93
C GLY A 102 -10.27 13.83 -1.87
N THR A 103 -9.89 13.13 -0.80
CA THR A 103 -8.59 12.47 -0.68
C THR A 103 -8.40 11.40 -1.77
N ASN A 104 -9.40 10.53 -1.97
CA ASN A 104 -9.37 9.52 -3.03
C ASN A 104 -9.15 10.17 -4.40
N LEU A 105 -9.93 11.19 -4.72
CA LEU A 105 -9.83 11.91 -6.00
C LEU A 105 -8.46 12.55 -6.20
N ALA A 106 -7.89 13.17 -5.17
CA ALA A 106 -6.57 13.77 -5.22
C ALA A 106 -5.47 12.70 -5.44
N ALA A 107 -5.57 11.57 -4.76
CA ALA A 107 -4.66 10.44 -4.89
C ALA A 107 -4.65 9.88 -6.31
N VAL A 108 -5.84 9.53 -6.85
CA VAL A 108 -5.95 8.90 -8.18
C VAL A 108 -5.60 9.84 -9.34
N LYS A 109 -5.65 11.17 -9.12
CA LYS A 109 -5.18 12.18 -10.09
C LYS A 109 -3.67 12.38 -10.10
N SER A 110 -2.96 11.97 -9.06
CA SER A 110 -1.52 12.18 -8.97
C SER A 110 -0.75 11.08 -9.71
N SER A 111 0.07 11.45 -10.67
CA SER A 111 0.99 10.54 -11.36
C SER A 111 2.18 10.09 -10.49
N ASN A 112 2.27 10.57 -9.25
CA ASN A 112 3.33 10.23 -8.30
C ASN A 112 2.87 9.21 -7.26
N VAL A 113 1.58 8.83 -7.28
CA VAL A 113 0.97 7.82 -6.40
C VAL A 113 0.88 6.49 -7.15
N ASP A 114 1.24 5.39 -6.48
CA ASP A 114 1.15 4.04 -7.04
C ASP A 114 -0.09 3.31 -6.55
N ILE A 115 -0.48 3.56 -5.31
CA ILE A 115 -1.53 2.80 -4.63
C ILE A 115 -2.44 3.75 -3.85
N LEU A 116 -3.74 3.59 -4.03
CA LEU A 116 -4.73 4.15 -3.12
C LEU A 116 -5.12 3.07 -2.11
N ALA A 117 -4.68 3.24 -0.87
CA ALA A 117 -4.91 2.30 0.22
C ALA A 117 -6.36 2.40 0.73
N HIS A 118 -6.98 1.28 1.04
CA HIS A 118 -8.33 1.15 1.65
C HIS A 118 -9.32 2.28 1.33
N PRO A 119 -9.68 2.47 0.05
CA PRO A 119 -10.36 3.68 -0.46
C PRO A 119 -11.83 3.82 -0.04
N GLY A 120 -12.32 2.98 0.84
CA GLY A 120 -13.69 3.08 1.34
C GLY A 120 -14.75 2.91 0.24
N LEU A 121 -15.71 3.82 0.18
CA LEU A 121 -16.78 3.82 -0.82
C LEU A 121 -16.36 4.61 -2.08
N ILE A 122 -15.23 4.29 -2.64
CA ILE A 122 -14.70 4.90 -3.87
C ILE A 122 -15.75 4.92 -4.98
N THR A 123 -15.80 6.01 -5.74
CA THR A 123 -16.77 6.20 -6.82
C THR A 123 -16.30 5.61 -8.16
N LEU A 124 -17.23 5.37 -9.07
CA LEU A 124 -16.91 4.92 -10.44
C LEU A 124 -15.95 5.86 -11.16
N GLU A 125 -16.18 7.18 -11.04
CA GLU A 125 -15.32 8.20 -11.65
C GLU A 125 -13.88 8.12 -11.13
N GLU A 126 -13.70 7.98 -9.83
CA GLU A 126 -12.38 7.84 -9.22
C GLU A 126 -11.64 6.57 -9.68
N VAL A 127 -12.37 5.44 -9.82
CA VAL A 127 -11.79 4.18 -10.30
C VAL A 127 -11.40 4.28 -11.77
N GLU A 128 -12.18 4.96 -12.62
CA GLU A 128 -11.81 5.24 -14.01
C GLU A 128 -10.53 6.10 -14.10
N ILE A 129 -10.41 7.12 -13.24
CA ILE A 129 -9.22 7.96 -13.15
C ILE A 129 -8.02 7.13 -12.66
N ALA A 130 -8.20 6.30 -11.63
CA ALA A 130 -7.16 5.40 -11.13
C ALA A 130 -6.60 4.50 -12.23
N LYS A 131 -7.49 3.87 -13.02
CA LYS A 131 -7.10 3.05 -14.18
C LYS A 131 -6.28 3.83 -15.20
N ASN A 132 -6.73 5.02 -15.57
CA ASN A 132 -6.07 5.86 -16.58
C ASN A 132 -4.68 6.35 -16.13
N ASN A 133 -4.49 6.52 -14.82
CA ASN A 133 -3.24 6.98 -14.21
C ASN A 133 -2.38 5.82 -13.68
N ASN A 134 -2.80 4.57 -13.86
CA ASN A 134 -2.12 3.37 -13.34
C ASN A 134 -1.92 3.40 -11.82
N VAL A 135 -2.91 3.90 -11.09
CA VAL A 135 -2.98 3.81 -9.63
C VAL A 135 -3.73 2.54 -9.26
N SER A 136 -3.09 1.65 -8.52
CA SER A 136 -3.72 0.42 -8.03
C SER A 136 -4.61 0.69 -6.83
N LEU A 137 -5.68 -0.10 -6.67
CA LEU A 137 -6.57 -0.01 -5.51
C LEU A 137 -6.32 -1.16 -4.54
N GLU A 138 -6.35 -0.86 -3.25
CA GLU A 138 -6.10 -1.85 -2.21
C GLU A 138 -7.37 -2.59 -1.79
N ILE A 139 -7.23 -3.90 -1.64
CA ILE A 139 -8.06 -4.78 -0.81
C ILE A 139 -7.30 -5.01 0.49
N SER A 140 -7.79 -4.44 1.59
CA SER A 140 -7.07 -4.45 2.87
C SER A 140 -7.37 -5.70 3.69
N ALA A 141 -6.32 -6.25 4.32
CA ALA A 141 -6.47 -7.31 5.30
C ALA A 141 -6.74 -6.77 6.72
N ARG A 142 -6.51 -5.47 6.95
CA ARG A 142 -6.62 -4.85 8.27
C ARG A 142 -8.06 -4.77 8.74
N LYS A 143 -8.26 -5.08 10.02
CA LYS A 143 -9.55 -4.94 10.68
C LYS A 143 -10.03 -3.48 10.64
N GLY A 144 -11.27 -3.28 10.20
CA GLY A 144 -11.86 -1.96 10.00
C GLY A 144 -11.72 -1.49 8.55
N HIS A 145 -10.53 -1.44 8.00
CA HIS A 145 -10.29 -1.03 6.61
C HIS A 145 -10.86 -2.01 5.59
N CYS A 146 -10.98 -3.29 5.94
CA CYS A 146 -11.58 -4.33 5.09
C CYS A 146 -13.10 -4.21 4.89
N LEU A 147 -13.79 -3.30 5.59
CA LEU A 147 -15.27 -3.19 5.53
C LEU A 147 -15.79 -2.88 4.14
N ALA A 148 -15.05 -2.13 3.33
CA ALA A 148 -15.43 -1.75 1.98
C ALA A 148 -14.82 -2.66 0.89
N ASN A 149 -14.06 -3.69 1.23
CA ASN A 149 -13.35 -4.54 0.27
C ASN A 149 -14.27 -5.08 -0.86
N GLY A 150 -15.49 -5.49 -0.53
CA GLY A 150 -16.45 -6.00 -1.52
C GLY A 150 -16.90 -4.94 -2.51
N HIS A 151 -17.09 -3.70 -2.06
CA HIS A 151 -17.42 -2.57 -2.92
C HIS A 151 -16.25 -2.26 -3.87
N VAL A 152 -15.04 -2.14 -3.33
CA VAL A 152 -13.82 -1.87 -4.12
C VAL A 152 -13.59 -2.98 -5.14
N ALA A 153 -13.67 -4.26 -4.73
CA ALA A 153 -13.46 -5.40 -5.61
C ALA A 153 -14.45 -5.44 -6.77
N SER A 154 -15.74 -5.15 -6.50
CA SER A 154 -16.78 -5.13 -7.52
C SER A 154 -16.51 -4.07 -8.59
N ILE A 155 -16.36 -2.80 -8.18
CA ILE A 155 -16.16 -1.69 -9.13
C ILE A 155 -14.84 -1.83 -9.87
N ALA A 156 -13.78 -2.20 -9.17
CA ALA A 156 -12.46 -2.38 -9.77
C ALA A 156 -12.46 -3.48 -10.84
N THR A 157 -13.18 -4.59 -10.59
CA THR A 157 -13.29 -5.69 -11.55
C THR A 157 -14.09 -5.27 -12.78
N ASP A 158 -15.19 -4.55 -12.61
CA ASP A 158 -16.05 -4.10 -13.70
C ASP A 158 -15.32 -3.11 -14.63
N ILE A 159 -14.51 -2.20 -14.08
CA ILE A 159 -13.74 -1.21 -14.83
C ILE A 159 -12.40 -1.78 -15.33
N GLY A 160 -11.83 -2.75 -14.62
CA GLY A 160 -10.55 -3.37 -14.94
C GLY A 160 -9.36 -2.51 -14.52
N VAL A 161 -9.38 -1.97 -13.29
CA VAL A 161 -8.23 -1.36 -12.63
C VAL A 161 -7.47 -2.45 -11.85
N ASP A 162 -6.15 -2.31 -11.74
CA ASP A 162 -5.33 -3.26 -11.00
C ASP A 162 -5.64 -3.19 -9.49
N LEU A 163 -5.88 -4.35 -8.89
CA LEU A 163 -6.05 -4.51 -7.45
C LEU A 163 -4.80 -5.10 -6.83
N ILE A 164 -4.51 -4.73 -5.58
CA ILE A 164 -3.50 -5.39 -4.75
C ILE A 164 -4.10 -5.76 -3.39
N ILE A 165 -3.57 -6.80 -2.77
CA ILE A 165 -4.00 -7.24 -1.44
C ILE A 165 -2.86 -6.97 -0.46
N ASN A 166 -3.07 -6.05 0.47
CA ASN A 166 -2.08 -5.66 1.47
C ASN A 166 -2.54 -5.97 2.89
N THR A 167 -1.58 -5.95 3.81
CA THR A 167 -1.80 -6.25 5.22
C THR A 167 -2.10 -5.02 6.06
N ASP A 168 -1.56 -3.88 5.67
CA ASP A 168 -1.56 -2.67 6.48
C ASP A 168 -1.11 -2.97 7.93
N THR A 169 0.04 -3.66 8.02
CA THR A 169 0.62 -4.18 9.26
C THR A 169 1.10 -3.06 10.15
N HIS A 170 0.62 -3.01 11.40
CA HIS A 170 1.08 -2.13 12.47
C HIS A 170 1.57 -2.91 13.69
N SER A 171 1.14 -4.17 13.82
CA SER A 171 1.51 -5.06 14.93
C SER A 171 1.95 -6.44 14.40
N PRO A 172 2.61 -7.25 15.23
CA PRO A 172 3.00 -8.62 14.83
C PRO A 172 1.86 -9.49 14.33
N ASN A 173 0.64 -9.25 14.82
CA ASN A 173 -0.53 -10.06 14.49
C ASN A 173 -1.21 -9.65 13.17
N ASP A 174 -0.81 -8.53 12.57
CA ASP A 174 -1.36 -8.07 11.30
C ASP A 174 -0.66 -8.72 10.09
N LEU A 175 0.53 -9.31 10.30
CA LEU A 175 1.22 -10.09 9.28
C LEU A 175 0.45 -11.37 8.99
N ILE A 176 0.22 -11.64 7.71
CA ILE A 176 -0.56 -12.80 7.26
C ILE A 176 0.23 -13.64 6.25
N THR A 177 -0.11 -14.92 6.16
CA THR A 177 0.44 -15.81 5.14
C THR A 177 -0.22 -15.56 3.77
N PHE A 178 0.45 -15.97 2.69
CA PHE A 178 -0.12 -15.94 1.34
C PHE A 178 -1.51 -16.59 1.25
N LYS A 179 -1.69 -17.74 1.92
CA LYS A 179 -2.98 -18.44 1.97
C LYS A 179 -4.09 -17.64 2.64
N GLN A 180 -3.74 -16.85 3.66
CA GLN A 180 -4.70 -15.95 4.32
C GLN A 180 -5.05 -14.76 3.41
N ALA A 181 -4.06 -14.16 2.76
CA ALA A 181 -4.28 -13.09 1.79
C ALA A 181 -5.18 -13.53 0.63
N GLN A 182 -4.98 -14.75 0.09
CA GLN A 182 -5.86 -15.33 -0.91
C GLN A 182 -7.31 -15.46 -0.43
N LYS A 183 -7.53 -15.89 0.82
CA LYS A 183 -8.87 -15.96 1.41
C LYS A 183 -9.53 -14.59 1.56
N ILE A 184 -8.76 -13.54 1.85
CA ILE A 184 -9.25 -12.16 1.93
C ILE A 184 -9.75 -11.70 0.56
N GLY A 185 -8.98 -11.92 -0.50
CA GLY A 185 -9.40 -11.62 -1.86
C GLY A 185 -10.68 -12.36 -2.26
N LEU A 186 -10.77 -13.66 -1.97
CA LEU A 186 -11.99 -14.45 -2.21
C LEU A 186 -13.17 -13.93 -1.36
N GLY A 187 -12.91 -13.55 -0.10
CA GLY A 187 -13.92 -12.97 0.79
C GLY A 187 -14.42 -11.60 0.33
N ALA A 188 -13.59 -10.83 -0.37
CA ALA A 188 -13.96 -9.59 -1.03
C ALA A 188 -14.81 -9.79 -2.32
N GLY A 189 -14.99 -11.04 -2.76
CA GLY A 189 -15.77 -11.38 -3.95
C GLY A 189 -14.94 -11.57 -5.23
N LEU A 190 -13.61 -11.53 -5.15
CA LEU A 190 -12.76 -11.80 -6.30
C LEU A 190 -12.83 -13.28 -6.69
N THR A 191 -12.72 -13.56 -7.99
CA THR A 191 -12.45 -14.93 -8.46
C THR A 191 -11.05 -15.37 -8.02
N LYS A 192 -10.79 -16.69 -8.06
CA LYS A 192 -9.47 -17.23 -7.70
C LYS A 192 -8.36 -16.60 -8.55
N ASP A 193 -8.61 -16.44 -9.86
CA ASP A 193 -7.63 -15.86 -10.78
C ASP A 193 -7.38 -14.37 -10.48
N LYS A 194 -8.44 -13.60 -10.23
CA LYS A 194 -8.31 -12.19 -9.84
C LYS A 194 -7.62 -11.99 -8.49
N ALA A 195 -7.86 -12.87 -7.54
CA ALA A 195 -7.13 -12.85 -6.27
C ALA A 195 -5.63 -13.17 -6.47
N MET A 196 -5.30 -14.07 -7.41
CA MET A 196 -3.91 -14.36 -7.76
C MET A 196 -3.24 -13.20 -8.51
N GLU A 197 -3.93 -12.55 -9.47
CA GLU A 197 -3.46 -11.33 -10.11
C GLU A 197 -3.13 -10.26 -9.06
N ALA A 198 -4.03 -10.02 -8.09
CA ALA A 198 -3.86 -9.02 -7.05
C ALA A 198 -2.75 -9.34 -6.02
N LEU A 199 -2.36 -10.61 -5.89
CA LEU A 199 -1.33 -11.06 -4.95
C LEU A 199 0.05 -11.23 -5.59
N VAL A 200 0.11 -11.45 -6.90
CA VAL A 200 1.36 -11.82 -7.58
C VAL A 200 1.66 -10.88 -8.74
N GLU A 201 0.77 -10.82 -9.74
CA GLU A 201 1.08 -10.13 -10.99
C GLU A 201 1.07 -8.60 -10.83
N ASN A 202 0.07 -8.05 -10.14
CA ASN A 202 -0.04 -6.60 -9.98
C ASN A 202 1.03 -6.03 -9.04
N PRO A 203 1.38 -6.65 -7.87
CA PRO A 203 2.53 -6.24 -7.09
C PRO A 203 3.85 -6.26 -7.89
N LYS A 204 4.09 -7.29 -8.73
CA LYS A 204 5.28 -7.34 -9.59
C LYS A 204 5.37 -6.15 -10.54
N LYS A 205 4.27 -5.75 -11.18
CA LYS A 205 4.24 -4.55 -12.05
C LYS A 205 4.68 -3.29 -11.30
N ILE A 206 4.27 -3.14 -10.02
CA ILE A 206 4.68 -2.01 -9.19
C ILE A 206 6.17 -2.09 -8.89
N LEU A 207 6.67 -3.26 -8.49
CA LEU A 207 8.07 -3.48 -8.16
C LEU A 207 9.00 -3.31 -9.36
N GLU A 208 8.57 -3.72 -10.58
CA GLU A 208 9.30 -3.49 -11.81
C GLU A 208 9.49 -2.00 -12.12
N LYS A 209 8.49 -1.15 -11.82
CA LYS A 209 8.62 0.32 -11.92
C LYS A 209 9.67 0.86 -10.94
N CYS A 210 9.88 0.19 -9.80
CA CYS A 210 10.89 0.52 -8.81
C CYS A 210 12.28 -0.04 -9.14
N GLY A 211 12.44 -0.75 -10.27
CA GLY A 211 13.71 -1.31 -10.72
C GLY A 211 14.03 -2.71 -10.21
N PHE A 212 13.10 -3.37 -9.53
CA PHE A 212 13.25 -4.76 -9.13
C PHE A 212 12.96 -5.69 -10.31
N THR A 213 13.84 -6.66 -10.55
CA THR A 213 13.67 -7.72 -11.57
C THR A 213 13.53 -9.07 -10.87
N TYR A 214 12.56 -9.88 -11.29
CA TYR A 214 12.23 -11.20 -10.75
C TYR A 214 12.56 -12.31 -11.72
#